data_677351ff508d1e9342050b88af271511
#
_entry.id   677351ff508d1e9342050b88af271511
#
_cell.length_a   1.000
_cell.length_b   1.000
_cell.length_c   1.000
_cell.angle_alpha   90.00
_cell.angle_beta   90.00
_cell.angle_gamma   90.00
#
_symmetry.space_group_name_H-M   'P 1'
#
loop_
_entity.id
_entity.type
_entity.pdbx_description
1 polymer ?
#
loop_
_entity_poly.entity_id
_entity_poly.type
_entity_poly.pdbx_seq_one_letter_code
_entity_poly.pdbx_strand_id
1 'polypeptide(L)'
;MTRSVFRFLRGRPPGQLVIQLTDRCNARCPQCGMRASEGFDRSTLSPDDVYRIIDAAAEKGVQAISFTGGEPMLLMPRLADYIRRAGAAGIPYIRTGTNGYFFAGCETPKRLDRVRAIADTLADSPLRNFWISRDSAEPEIHEQMRGFPGVVAGMERALPEFHARGLFPSVNLGINRNITAATMAAGPVNGDREGADRFYRHFREAFRAFYRRVVNMGFTIVNSCYPMSVEPDEALSAVYAATAVDGVVRFSPAEKAALFRALMDTIPEFRSRIRIFSPRTSLRALVQHYNGGPNGAYPCRGGIDFFFVDARDGGTYPCGYRGGENLGKFWDVDVNSLNAEAFCKACDWECFRDPSELFGPLLTSVSAPVQTA
;
A
#
# COMPACT_ATOMS: atom_id res chain seq x y z
N MET A 1 11.62 -18.70 -13.96
CA MET A 1 11.76 -19.41 -12.68
C MET A 1 13.21 -19.51 -12.19
N THR A 2 14.17 -19.91 -13.01
CA THR A 2 15.59 -20.10 -12.62
C THR A 2 16.29 -18.83 -12.07
N ARG A 3 16.11 -17.65 -12.69
CA ARG A 3 16.74 -16.39 -12.22
C ARG A 3 16.27 -15.95 -10.82
N SER A 4 14.98 -16.10 -10.51
CA SER A 4 14.42 -15.69 -9.20
C SER A 4 14.92 -16.60 -8.08
N VAL A 5 15.01 -17.91 -8.33
CA VAL A 5 15.57 -18.88 -7.36
C VAL A 5 17.04 -18.57 -7.10
N PHE A 6 17.81 -18.28 -8.15
CA PHE A 6 19.24 -17.96 -8.04
C PHE A 6 19.49 -16.64 -7.26
N ARG A 7 18.66 -15.63 -7.48
CA ARG A 7 18.70 -14.38 -6.67
C ARG A 7 18.38 -14.66 -5.22
N PHE A 8 17.34 -15.45 -4.95
CA PHE A 8 16.97 -15.81 -3.58
C PHE A 8 18.09 -16.56 -2.84
N LEU A 9 18.75 -17.50 -3.52
CA LEU A 9 19.93 -18.21 -2.96
C LEU A 9 21.12 -17.28 -2.68
N ARG A 10 21.16 -16.10 -3.32
CA ARG A 10 22.13 -15.03 -3.03
C ARG A 10 21.64 -14.03 -1.98
N GLY A 11 20.62 -14.37 -1.19
CA GLY A 11 20.07 -13.51 -0.16
C GLY A 11 19.24 -12.32 -0.68
N ARG A 12 18.70 -12.42 -1.93
CA ARG A 12 17.85 -11.39 -2.50
C ARG A 12 16.42 -11.89 -2.70
N PRO A 13 15.43 -11.29 -2.02
CA PRO A 13 14.01 -11.65 -2.23
C PRO A 13 13.52 -11.20 -3.62
N PRO A 14 12.35 -11.67 -4.04
CA PRO A 14 11.71 -11.18 -5.25
C PRO A 14 11.56 -9.67 -5.24
N GLY A 15 12.08 -9.00 -6.28
CA GLY A 15 12.09 -7.53 -6.35
C GLY A 15 10.72 -6.92 -6.59
N GLN A 16 10.49 -5.74 -6.01
CA GLN A 16 9.25 -4.97 -6.21
C GLN A 16 9.57 -3.55 -6.64
N LEU A 17 8.85 -3.06 -7.64
CA LEU A 17 8.90 -1.67 -8.10
C LEU A 17 7.54 -1.01 -7.94
N VAL A 18 7.49 0.08 -7.18
CA VAL A 18 6.32 0.95 -7.07
C VAL A 18 6.54 2.14 -7.99
N ILE A 19 5.70 2.31 -8.99
CA ILE A 19 5.78 3.39 -9.97
C ILE A 19 4.63 4.36 -9.70
N GLN A 20 4.96 5.56 -9.27
CA GLN A 20 4.00 6.64 -9.18
C GLN A 20 3.84 7.26 -10.58
N LEU A 21 2.79 6.86 -11.30
CA LEU A 21 2.53 7.33 -12.67
C LEU A 21 2.23 8.84 -12.72
N THR A 22 1.54 9.32 -11.70
CA THR A 22 1.13 10.72 -11.59
C THR A 22 0.91 11.08 -10.13
N ASP A 23 1.10 12.33 -9.78
CA ASP A 23 0.67 12.89 -8.50
C ASP A 23 -0.66 13.66 -8.59
N ARG A 24 -1.27 13.71 -9.80
CA ARG A 24 -2.60 14.28 -10.01
C ARG A 24 -3.66 13.37 -9.40
N CYS A 25 -4.60 13.96 -8.67
CA CYS A 25 -5.73 13.28 -8.07
C CYS A 25 -6.99 14.14 -8.13
N ASN A 26 -8.13 13.50 -8.26
CA ASN A 26 -9.46 14.14 -8.21
C ASN A 26 -10.07 14.17 -6.80
N ALA A 27 -9.31 13.72 -5.76
CA ALA A 27 -9.71 13.73 -4.37
C ALA A 27 -8.74 14.56 -3.52
N ARG A 28 -9.22 15.04 -2.35
CA ARG A 28 -8.45 15.79 -1.35
C ARG A 28 -8.56 15.14 0.03
N CYS A 29 -8.26 13.85 0.09
CA CYS A 29 -8.43 13.06 1.31
C CYS A 29 -7.54 13.58 2.44
N PRO A 30 -8.04 13.77 3.67
CA PRO A 30 -7.27 14.31 4.78
C PRO A 30 -6.12 13.39 5.20
N GLN A 31 -6.24 12.08 5.01
CA GLN A 31 -5.21 11.08 5.33
C GLN A 31 -4.14 10.92 4.25
N CYS A 32 -4.25 11.60 3.11
CA CYS A 32 -3.37 11.38 1.98
C CYS A 32 -2.05 12.14 2.11
N GLY A 33 -0.91 11.44 2.06
CA GLY A 33 0.42 12.04 2.09
C GLY A 33 0.71 13.00 0.95
N MET A 34 0.09 12.80 -0.20
CA MET A 34 0.24 13.68 -1.36
C MET A 34 -0.47 15.03 -1.21
N ARG A 35 -1.33 15.17 -0.20
CA ARG A 35 -2.03 16.43 0.08
C ARG A 35 -1.10 17.54 0.53
N ALA A 36 -0.04 17.24 1.29
CA ALA A 36 0.90 18.25 1.75
C ALA A 36 1.84 18.76 0.65
N SER A 37 1.86 18.08 -0.47
CA SER A 37 2.57 18.55 -1.65
C SER A 37 1.73 19.51 -2.51
N GLU A 38 0.76 20.22 -1.92
CA GLU A 38 -0.07 21.19 -2.65
C GLU A 38 0.75 22.39 -3.19
N GLY A 39 1.97 22.61 -2.68
CA GLY A 39 2.85 23.71 -3.07
C GLY A 39 3.71 23.46 -4.31
N PHE A 40 3.57 22.33 -5.03
CA PHE A 40 4.32 22.05 -6.25
C PHE A 40 3.40 21.69 -7.44
N ASP A 41 3.91 21.89 -8.64
CA ASP A 41 3.19 21.54 -9.86
C ASP A 41 3.00 20.03 -9.97
N ARG A 42 1.76 19.62 -10.23
CA ARG A 42 1.39 18.20 -10.37
C ARG A 42 1.93 17.63 -11.68
N SER A 43 2.60 16.50 -11.58
CA SER A 43 3.31 15.83 -12.65
C SER A 43 2.64 14.55 -13.10
N THR A 44 3.02 14.09 -14.26
CA THR A 44 2.68 12.77 -14.80
C THR A 44 3.86 12.29 -15.62
N LEU A 45 4.33 11.07 -15.38
CA LEU A 45 5.42 10.48 -16.15
C LEU A 45 5.07 10.41 -17.64
N SER A 46 6.06 10.64 -18.48
CA SER A 46 5.89 10.46 -19.93
C SER A 46 5.66 8.97 -20.26
N PRO A 47 4.87 8.64 -21.28
CA PRO A 47 4.70 7.25 -21.69
C PRO A 47 6.02 6.54 -22.00
N ASP A 48 6.95 7.24 -22.64
CA ASP A 48 8.27 6.68 -23.00
C ASP A 48 9.08 6.34 -21.75
N ASP A 49 9.08 7.19 -20.72
CA ASP A 49 9.74 6.88 -19.46
C ASP A 49 9.11 5.66 -18.77
N VAL A 50 7.78 5.56 -18.75
CA VAL A 50 7.10 4.41 -18.15
C VAL A 50 7.45 3.12 -18.90
N TYR A 51 7.48 3.13 -20.22
CA TYR A 51 7.91 1.96 -21.01
C TYR A 51 9.36 1.58 -20.73
N ARG A 52 10.28 2.55 -20.68
CA ARG A 52 11.69 2.28 -20.34
C ARG A 52 11.84 1.72 -18.93
N ILE A 53 11.07 2.22 -17.95
CA ILE A 53 11.06 1.68 -16.58
C ILE A 53 10.57 0.23 -16.57
N ILE A 54 9.49 -0.10 -17.29
CA ILE A 54 8.94 -1.45 -17.38
C ILE A 54 9.96 -2.42 -17.99
N ASP A 55 10.57 -2.04 -19.10
CA ASP A 55 11.56 -2.86 -19.79
C ASP A 55 12.78 -3.12 -18.90
N ALA A 56 13.32 -2.08 -18.30
CA ALA A 56 14.41 -2.20 -17.33
C ALA A 56 14.03 -3.05 -16.10
N ALA A 57 12.79 -2.96 -15.63
CA ALA A 57 12.31 -3.79 -14.52
C ALA A 57 12.31 -5.29 -14.89
N ALA A 58 11.89 -5.62 -16.12
CA ALA A 58 11.91 -6.99 -16.62
C ALA A 58 13.36 -7.50 -16.77
N GLU A 59 14.26 -6.71 -17.38
CA GLU A 59 15.67 -7.04 -17.55
C GLU A 59 16.37 -7.28 -16.20
N LYS A 60 16.08 -6.43 -15.20
CA LYS A 60 16.63 -6.53 -13.84
C LYS A 60 15.94 -7.63 -13.00
N GLY A 61 14.92 -8.31 -13.55
CA GLY A 61 14.23 -9.44 -12.91
C GLY A 61 13.31 -9.03 -11.77
N VAL A 62 12.72 -7.83 -11.82
CA VAL A 62 11.66 -7.39 -10.90
C VAL A 62 10.47 -8.36 -11.03
N GLN A 63 9.90 -8.76 -9.88
CA GLN A 63 8.81 -9.75 -9.84
C GLN A 63 7.44 -9.11 -9.61
N ALA A 64 7.41 -7.88 -9.11
CA ALA A 64 6.17 -7.17 -8.85
C ALA A 64 6.26 -5.70 -9.28
N ILE A 65 5.27 -5.24 -10.03
CA ILE A 65 5.08 -3.81 -10.33
C ILE A 65 3.76 -3.35 -9.73
N SER A 66 3.81 -2.24 -8.99
CA SER A 66 2.64 -1.50 -8.55
C SER A 66 2.55 -0.19 -9.32
N PHE A 67 1.55 -0.04 -10.16
CA PHE A 67 1.20 1.26 -10.72
C PHE A 67 0.34 2.01 -9.71
N THR A 68 0.84 3.15 -9.25
CA THR A 68 0.21 4.00 -8.23
C THR A 68 0.26 5.46 -8.65
N GLY A 69 -0.15 6.35 -7.77
CA GLY A 69 -0.10 7.78 -8.03
C GLY A 69 -0.99 8.56 -7.11
N GLY A 70 -1.45 9.72 -7.56
CA GLY A 70 -2.61 10.40 -7.01
C GLY A 70 -3.85 9.53 -7.25
N GLU A 71 -4.32 9.49 -8.50
CA GLU A 71 -5.34 8.53 -8.93
C GLU A 71 -4.96 7.95 -10.29
N PRO A 72 -4.45 6.71 -10.34
CA PRO A 72 -3.98 6.10 -11.58
C PRO A 72 -5.09 5.92 -12.62
N MET A 73 -6.34 5.74 -12.17
CA MET A 73 -7.47 5.55 -13.07
C MET A 73 -7.87 6.80 -13.88
N LEU A 74 -7.30 7.97 -13.55
CA LEU A 74 -7.40 9.16 -14.43
C LEU A 74 -6.64 8.96 -15.75
N LEU A 75 -5.70 8.02 -15.77
CA LEU A 75 -4.89 7.68 -16.94
C LEU A 75 -5.37 6.37 -17.60
N MET A 76 -6.63 5.96 -17.43
CA MET A 76 -7.11 4.61 -17.71
C MET A 76 -6.68 3.99 -19.06
N PRO A 77 -6.75 4.67 -20.22
CA PRO A 77 -6.25 4.06 -21.47
C PRO A 77 -4.76 3.72 -21.41
N ARG A 78 -3.93 4.65 -20.95
CA ARG A 78 -2.48 4.47 -20.82
C ARG A 78 -2.14 3.44 -19.74
N LEU A 79 -2.84 3.45 -18.62
CA LEU A 79 -2.65 2.48 -17.54
C LEU A 79 -2.86 1.04 -18.04
N ALA A 80 -3.91 0.81 -18.83
CA ALA A 80 -4.15 -0.50 -19.44
C ALA A 80 -3.00 -0.94 -20.37
N ASP A 81 -2.43 -0.01 -21.14
CA ASP A 81 -1.29 -0.27 -22.00
C ASP A 81 -0.02 -0.59 -21.19
N TYR A 82 0.23 0.14 -20.11
CA TYR A 82 1.35 -0.15 -19.19
C TYR A 82 1.22 -1.52 -18.53
N ILE A 83 0.01 -1.91 -18.12
CA ILE A 83 -0.26 -3.24 -17.57
C ILE A 83 0.03 -4.33 -18.61
N ARG A 84 -0.46 -4.16 -19.86
CA ARG A 84 -0.19 -5.11 -20.94
C ARG A 84 1.31 -5.19 -21.28
N ARG A 85 2.00 -4.03 -21.36
CA ARG A 85 3.45 -3.98 -21.59
C ARG A 85 4.22 -4.72 -20.51
N ALA A 86 3.89 -4.51 -19.23
CA ALA A 86 4.54 -5.18 -18.11
C ALA A 86 4.32 -6.70 -18.16
N GLY A 87 3.11 -7.16 -18.50
CA GLY A 87 2.84 -8.58 -18.71
C GLY A 87 3.59 -9.19 -19.87
N ALA A 88 3.62 -8.50 -21.02
CA ALA A 88 4.38 -8.92 -22.21
C ALA A 88 5.89 -8.97 -21.95
N ALA A 89 6.41 -8.08 -21.11
CA ALA A 89 7.80 -8.09 -20.66
C ALA A 89 8.12 -9.20 -19.63
N GLY A 90 7.11 -9.96 -19.19
CA GLY A 90 7.28 -11.10 -18.29
C GLY A 90 7.24 -10.77 -16.79
N ILE A 91 6.73 -9.62 -16.39
CA ILE A 91 6.51 -9.31 -14.98
C ILE A 91 5.34 -10.14 -14.44
N PRO A 92 5.55 -11.04 -13.47
CA PRO A 92 4.53 -12.02 -13.06
C PRO A 92 3.42 -11.42 -12.16
N TYR A 93 3.71 -10.35 -11.42
CA TYR A 93 2.75 -9.75 -10.51
C TYR A 93 2.58 -8.25 -10.76
N ILE A 94 1.47 -7.89 -11.38
CA ILE A 94 1.13 -6.51 -11.73
C ILE A 94 -0.09 -6.10 -10.93
N ARG A 95 -0.02 -4.94 -10.29
CA ARG A 95 -1.12 -4.43 -9.49
C ARG A 95 -1.32 -2.92 -9.69
N THR A 96 -2.55 -2.49 -9.54
CA THR A 96 -2.95 -1.08 -9.50
C THR A 96 -4.18 -0.92 -8.63
N GLY A 97 -4.62 0.30 -8.40
CA GLY A 97 -5.83 0.54 -7.62
C GLY A 97 -6.45 1.90 -7.87
N THR A 98 -7.45 2.21 -7.06
CA THR A 98 -8.24 3.43 -7.21
C THR A 98 -8.76 3.96 -5.87
N ASN A 99 -8.99 5.27 -5.82
CA ASN A 99 -9.77 5.90 -4.77
C ASN A 99 -11.29 5.61 -4.90
N GLY A 100 -11.72 5.00 -6.00
CA GLY A 100 -13.09 4.56 -6.23
C GLY A 100 -14.03 5.60 -6.85
N TYR A 101 -13.55 6.79 -7.20
CA TYR A 101 -14.39 7.92 -7.64
C TYR A 101 -15.44 7.56 -8.71
N PHE A 102 -15.12 6.64 -9.61
CA PHE A 102 -15.98 6.26 -10.73
C PHE A 102 -17.14 5.33 -10.33
N PHE A 103 -17.16 4.84 -9.09
CA PHE A 103 -18.30 4.11 -8.55
C PHE A 103 -19.47 5.02 -8.13
N ALA A 104 -19.19 6.29 -7.84
CA ALA A 104 -20.26 7.24 -7.50
C ALA A 104 -21.26 7.37 -8.66
N GLY A 105 -22.55 7.25 -8.35
CA GLY A 105 -23.64 7.33 -9.32
C GLY A 105 -23.93 6.02 -10.08
N CYS A 106 -23.36 4.87 -9.64
CA CYS A 106 -23.63 3.56 -10.27
C CYS A 106 -25.04 3.02 -10.08
N GLU A 107 -25.90 3.74 -9.40
CA GLU A 107 -27.35 3.51 -9.40
C GLU A 107 -27.97 3.73 -10.78
N THR A 108 -27.34 4.52 -11.66
CA THR A 108 -27.80 4.75 -13.02
C THR A 108 -27.20 3.72 -14.00
N PRO A 109 -27.97 3.18 -14.97
CA PRO A 109 -27.47 2.21 -15.96
C PRO A 109 -26.22 2.71 -16.70
N LYS A 110 -26.23 3.95 -17.16
CA LYS A 110 -25.11 4.56 -17.90
C LYS A 110 -23.81 4.55 -17.11
N ARG A 111 -23.87 4.80 -15.80
CA ARG A 111 -22.68 4.79 -14.92
C ARG A 111 -22.19 3.36 -14.70
N LEU A 112 -23.11 2.43 -14.50
CA LEU A 112 -22.81 1.02 -14.33
C LEU A 112 -22.16 0.44 -15.61
N ASP A 113 -22.67 0.80 -16.81
CA ASP A 113 -22.06 0.38 -18.08
C ASP A 113 -20.62 0.88 -18.23
N ARG A 114 -20.33 2.10 -17.75
CA ARG A 114 -18.95 2.59 -17.71
C ARG A 114 -18.06 1.75 -16.78
N VAL A 115 -18.58 1.33 -15.63
CA VAL A 115 -17.85 0.44 -14.72
C VAL A 115 -17.64 -0.94 -15.35
N ARG A 116 -18.62 -1.48 -16.06
CA ARG A 116 -18.49 -2.73 -16.83
C ARG A 116 -17.35 -2.64 -17.86
N ALA A 117 -17.29 -1.56 -18.64
CA ALA A 117 -16.22 -1.33 -19.60
C ALA A 117 -14.82 -1.25 -18.94
N ILE A 118 -14.71 -0.63 -17.75
CA ILE A 118 -13.49 -0.62 -16.97
C ILE A 118 -13.13 -2.04 -16.51
N ALA A 119 -14.11 -2.78 -16.01
CA ALA A 119 -13.92 -4.16 -15.53
C ALA A 119 -13.49 -5.09 -16.66
N ASP A 120 -14.10 -4.96 -17.87
CA ASP A 120 -13.68 -5.70 -19.08
C ASP A 120 -12.22 -5.41 -19.40
N THR A 121 -11.84 -4.13 -19.48
CA THR A 121 -10.46 -3.71 -19.79
C THR A 121 -9.43 -4.25 -18.81
N LEU A 122 -9.76 -4.26 -17.51
CA LEU A 122 -8.85 -4.75 -16.46
C LEU A 122 -8.80 -6.29 -16.44
N ALA A 123 -9.94 -6.96 -16.64
CA ALA A 123 -10.01 -8.42 -16.67
C ALA A 123 -9.28 -9.02 -17.89
N ASP A 124 -9.30 -8.34 -19.03
CA ASP A 124 -8.59 -8.73 -20.26
C ASP A 124 -7.08 -8.42 -20.22
N SER A 125 -6.60 -7.90 -19.09
CA SER A 125 -5.19 -7.56 -18.91
C SER A 125 -4.47 -8.56 -17.98
N PRO A 126 -3.12 -8.62 -17.99
CA PRO A 126 -2.36 -9.45 -17.06
C PRO A 126 -2.33 -8.90 -15.62
N LEU A 127 -3.28 -8.06 -15.25
CA LEU A 127 -3.44 -7.53 -13.89
C LEU A 127 -3.72 -8.66 -12.89
N ARG A 128 -2.97 -8.70 -11.79
CA ARG A 128 -3.14 -9.70 -10.72
C ARG A 128 -3.87 -9.20 -9.51
N ASN A 129 -3.81 -7.89 -9.25
CA ASN A 129 -4.54 -7.29 -8.15
C ASN A 129 -5.00 -5.87 -8.52
N PHE A 130 -6.28 -5.63 -8.34
CA PHE A 130 -6.90 -4.31 -8.38
C PHE A 130 -7.41 -3.97 -7.00
N TRP A 131 -6.84 -2.94 -6.36
CA TRP A 131 -7.31 -2.53 -5.04
C TRP A 131 -8.24 -1.32 -5.12
N ILE A 132 -9.22 -1.30 -4.22
CA ILE A 132 -10.14 -0.19 -4.02
C ILE A 132 -9.90 0.36 -2.62
N SER A 133 -9.66 1.65 -2.51
CA SER A 133 -9.42 2.28 -1.21
C SER A 133 -10.71 2.44 -0.42
N ARG A 134 -10.66 2.08 0.88
CA ARG A 134 -11.73 2.30 1.83
C ARG A 134 -11.18 2.62 3.20
N ASP A 135 -11.58 3.76 3.79
CA ASP A 135 -10.94 4.30 4.99
C ASP A 135 -11.79 4.13 6.26
N SER A 136 -13.09 3.81 6.10
CA SER A 136 -14.03 3.68 7.21
C SER A 136 -14.95 2.47 7.00
N ALA A 137 -15.40 1.88 8.10
CA ALA A 137 -16.49 0.90 8.11
C ALA A 137 -17.84 1.54 7.75
N GLU A 138 -18.01 2.82 8.07
CA GLU A 138 -19.22 3.59 7.90
C GLU A 138 -19.21 4.32 6.54
N PRO A 139 -20.22 4.13 5.69
CA PRO A 139 -20.28 4.72 4.35
C PRO A 139 -20.14 6.24 4.36
N GLU A 140 -20.87 6.91 5.22
CA GLU A 140 -20.96 8.37 5.30
C GLU A 140 -19.59 8.98 5.66
N ILE A 141 -18.87 8.37 6.59
CA ILE A 141 -17.52 8.80 6.99
C ILE A 141 -16.54 8.61 5.83
N HIS A 142 -16.58 7.44 5.17
CA HIS A 142 -15.72 7.19 4.02
C HIS A 142 -15.97 8.18 2.88
N GLU A 143 -17.23 8.42 2.55
CA GLU A 143 -17.67 9.32 1.48
C GLU A 143 -17.27 10.78 1.76
N GLN A 144 -17.43 11.22 3.00
CA GLN A 144 -16.97 12.54 3.45
C GLN A 144 -15.44 12.68 3.32
N MET A 145 -14.68 11.68 3.77
CA MET A 145 -13.22 11.70 3.69
C MET A 145 -12.70 11.72 2.24
N ARG A 146 -13.37 11.02 1.33
CA ARG A 146 -12.99 10.96 -0.09
C ARG A 146 -13.56 12.07 -0.93
N GLY A 147 -14.65 12.70 -0.48
CA GLY A 147 -15.38 13.72 -1.24
C GLY A 147 -16.26 13.15 -2.37
N PHE A 148 -16.69 11.88 -2.25
CA PHE A 148 -17.49 11.19 -3.28
C PHE A 148 -18.78 10.61 -2.68
N PRO A 149 -19.87 11.41 -2.56
CA PRO A 149 -21.15 10.91 -2.09
C PRO A 149 -21.67 9.73 -2.94
N GLY A 150 -22.23 8.71 -2.28
CA GLY A 150 -22.77 7.52 -2.93
C GLY A 150 -21.74 6.54 -3.46
N VAL A 151 -20.45 6.77 -3.24
CA VAL A 151 -19.38 5.88 -3.75
C VAL A 151 -19.44 4.49 -3.15
N VAL A 152 -19.86 4.35 -1.89
CA VAL A 152 -19.95 3.03 -1.22
C VAL A 152 -21.08 2.20 -1.79
N ALA A 153 -22.26 2.76 -1.95
CA ALA A 153 -23.38 2.10 -2.61
C ALA A 153 -23.04 1.72 -4.06
N GLY A 154 -22.28 2.57 -4.74
CA GLY A 154 -21.76 2.30 -6.08
C GLY A 154 -20.76 1.15 -6.09
N MET A 155 -19.86 1.03 -5.11
CA MET A 155 -18.95 -0.11 -4.96
C MET A 155 -19.72 -1.43 -4.78
N GLU A 156 -20.77 -1.44 -3.95
CA GLU A 156 -21.61 -2.62 -3.72
C GLU A 156 -22.29 -3.11 -5.00
N ARG A 157 -22.73 -2.19 -5.85
CA ARG A 157 -23.31 -2.52 -7.16
C ARG A 157 -22.26 -2.96 -8.19
N ALA A 158 -21.06 -2.40 -8.12
CA ALA A 158 -20.00 -2.64 -9.08
C ALA A 158 -19.22 -3.95 -8.82
N LEU A 159 -19.03 -4.36 -7.57
CA LEU A 159 -18.25 -5.55 -7.23
C LEU A 159 -18.72 -6.82 -7.96
N PRO A 160 -20.03 -7.13 -8.06
CA PRO A 160 -20.50 -8.27 -8.85
C PRO A 160 -20.11 -8.21 -10.32
N GLU A 161 -20.00 -7.01 -10.92
CA GLU A 161 -19.59 -6.85 -12.30
C GLU A 161 -18.11 -7.23 -12.53
N PHE A 162 -17.25 -6.91 -11.56
CA PHE A 162 -15.86 -7.36 -11.57
C PHE A 162 -15.77 -8.88 -11.36
N HIS A 163 -16.51 -9.44 -10.40
CA HIS A 163 -16.51 -10.88 -10.11
C HIS A 163 -16.99 -11.70 -11.31
N ALA A 164 -18.04 -11.25 -12.01
CA ALA A 164 -18.54 -11.92 -13.22
C ALA A 164 -17.51 -12.04 -14.34
N ARG A 165 -16.45 -11.20 -14.30
CA ARG A 165 -15.31 -11.19 -15.24
C ARG A 165 -14.07 -11.89 -14.69
N GLY A 166 -14.20 -12.56 -13.56
CA GLY A 166 -13.06 -13.26 -12.90
C GLY A 166 -12.05 -12.32 -12.22
N LEU A 167 -12.35 -11.02 -12.11
CA LEU A 167 -11.52 -10.06 -11.38
C LEU A 167 -12.11 -9.85 -9.97
N PHE A 168 -11.33 -10.20 -8.96
CA PHE A 168 -11.71 -10.08 -7.54
C PHE A 168 -10.93 -8.94 -6.90
N PRO A 169 -11.47 -7.72 -6.84
CA PRO A 169 -10.78 -6.59 -6.25
C PRO A 169 -10.43 -6.83 -4.79
N SER A 170 -9.26 -6.32 -4.37
CA SER A 170 -8.94 -6.20 -2.95
C SER A 170 -9.39 -4.86 -2.41
N VAL A 171 -9.56 -4.76 -1.11
CA VAL A 171 -9.78 -3.49 -0.43
C VAL A 171 -8.55 -3.06 0.35
N ASN A 172 -8.16 -1.78 0.21
CA ASN A 172 -7.12 -1.18 1.02
C ASN A 172 -7.75 -0.33 2.12
N LEU A 173 -7.54 -0.72 3.37
CA LEU A 173 -7.87 0.08 4.54
C LEU A 173 -6.73 1.07 4.79
N GLY A 174 -6.94 2.35 4.52
CA GLY A 174 -6.07 3.40 5.06
C GLY A 174 -6.37 3.60 6.55
N ILE A 175 -5.52 3.06 7.43
CA ILE A 175 -5.74 3.17 8.88
C ILE A 175 -5.63 4.62 9.32
N ASN A 176 -6.69 5.10 9.97
CA ASN A 176 -6.84 6.48 10.42
C ASN A 176 -7.78 6.54 11.64
N ARG A 177 -7.98 7.74 12.22
CA ARG A 177 -8.87 7.90 13.38
C ARG A 177 -10.36 7.78 13.05
N ASN A 178 -10.73 7.85 11.77
CA ASN A 178 -12.11 7.90 11.31
C ASN A 178 -12.61 6.54 10.76
N ILE A 179 -12.09 5.40 11.29
CA ILE A 179 -12.59 4.07 10.88
C ILE A 179 -14.06 3.89 11.28
N THR A 180 -14.47 4.45 12.41
CA THR A 180 -15.85 4.52 12.89
C THR A 180 -16.08 5.82 13.67
N ALA A 181 -17.33 6.20 13.90
CA ALA A 181 -17.67 7.32 14.77
C ALA A 181 -17.10 7.16 16.19
N ALA A 182 -17.03 5.91 16.70
CA ALA A 182 -16.44 5.63 18.00
C ALA A 182 -14.93 5.89 18.04
N THR A 183 -14.19 5.61 16.96
CA THR A 183 -12.75 5.92 16.89
C THR A 183 -12.49 7.41 16.67
N MET A 184 -13.38 8.13 15.97
CA MET A 184 -13.32 9.59 15.87
C MET A 184 -13.46 10.27 17.23
N ALA A 185 -14.35 9.75 18.10
CA ALA A 185 -14.59 10.25 19.44
C ALA A 185 -13.56 9.76 20.48
N ALA A 186 -12.69 8.81 20.12
CA ALA A 186 -11.64 8.33 21.00
C ALA A 186 -10.62 9.43 21.27
N GLY A 187 -10.59 9.93 22.50
CA GLY A 187 -9.60 10.90 22.92
C GLY A 187 -8.16 10.36 22.87
N PRO A 188 -7.16 11.25 23.01
CA PRO A 188 -5.76 10.85 23.03
C PRO A 188 -5.47 9.93 24.22
N VAL A 189 -4.49 9.05 24.06
CA VAL A 189 -3.94 8.25 25.14
C VAL A 189 -2.90 9.11 25.88
N ASN A 190 -3.24 9.53 27.10
CA ASN A 190 -2.41 10.42 27.93
C ASN A 190 -1.35 9.65 28.76
N GLY A 191 -0.88 8.51 28.27
CA GLY A 191 0.16 7.71 28.92
C GLY A 191 -0.36 6.79 30.04
N ASP A 192 -1.65 6.81 30.36
CA ASP A 192 -2.26 5.91 31.33
C ASP A 192 -2.71 4.58 30.68
N ARG A 193 -2.68 3.51 31.48
CA ARG A 193 -3.04 2.17 31.05
C ARG A 193 -4.52 2.06 30.67
N GLU A 194 -5.38 2.74 31.38
CA GLU A 194 -6.83 2.70 31.14
C GLU A 194 -7.18 3.34 29.78
N GLY A 195 -6.57 4.48 29.46
CA GLY A 195 -6.69 5.13 28.16
C GLY A 195 -6.21 4.25 27.01
N ALA A 196 -5.05 3.59 27.18
CA ALA A 196 -4.51 2.67 26.17
C ALA A 196 -5.43 1.45 25.97
N ASP A 197 -5.99 0.88 27.05
CA ASP A 197 -6.92 -0.24 26.97
C ASP A 197 -8.27 0.17 26.35
N ARG A 198 -8.76 1.38 26.64
CA ARG A 198 -9.97 1.93 26.00
C ARG A 198 -9.74 2.16 24.50
N PHE A 199 -8.61 2.75 24.11
CA PHE A 199 -8.21 2.96 22.73
C PHE A 199 -8.11 1.64 21.97
N TYR A 200 -7.44 0.64 22.55
CA TYR A 200 -7.37 -0.72 22.01
C TYR A 200 -8.76 -1.31 21.75
N ARG A 201 -9.69 -1.22 22.70
CA ARG A 201 -11.05 -1.76 22.53
C ARG A 201 -11.79 -1.07 21.38
N HIS A 202 -11.73 0.27 21.30
CA HIS A 202 -12.38 1.02 20.22
C HIS A 202 -11.84 0.62 18.86
N PHE A 203 -10.53 0.56 18.68
CA PHE A 203 -9.93 0.17 17.39
C PHE A 203 -10.15 -1.31 17.07
N ARG A 204 -10.16 -2.20 18.04
CA ARG A 204 -10.50 -3.59 17.81
C ARG A 204 -11.93 -3.76 17.28
N GLU A 205 -12.90 -3.07 17.87
CA GLU A 205 -14.28 -3.08 17.35
C GLU A 205 -14.39 -2.40 15.99
N ALA A 206 -13.65 -1.33 15.75
CA ALA A 206 -13.63 -0.67 14.46
C ALA A 206 -13.07 -1.58 13.35
N PHE A 207 -11.98 -2.31 13.61
CA PHE A 207 -11.45 -3.31 12.67
C PHE A 207 -12.44 -4.45 12.44
N ARG A 208 -13.11 -4.93 13.49
CA ARG A 208 -14.18 -5.95 13.34
C ARG A 208 -15.33 -5.43 12.48
N ALA A 209 -15.78 -4.19 12.71
CA ALA A 209 -16.83 -3.56 11.90
C ALA A 209 -16.39 -3.44 10.44
N PHE A 210 -15.14 -2.99 10.20
CA PHE A 210 -14.57 -2.87 8.86
C PHE A 210 -14.52 -4.23 8.15
N TYR A 211 -13.94 -5.26 8.77
CA TYR A 211 -13.83 -6.58 8.15
C TYR A 211 -15.20 -7.22 7.90
N ARG A 212 -16.15 -7.11 8.83
CA ARG A 212 -17.53 -7.56 8.59
C ARG A 212 -18.15 -6.87 7.37
N ARG A 213 -17.98 -5.54 7.29
CA ARG A 213 -18.54 -4.77 6.18
C ARG A 213 -17.95 -5.19 4.83
N VAL A 214 -16.65 -5.27 4.71
CA VAL A 214 -16.00 -5.60 3.43
C VAL A 214 -16.23 -7.06 3.01
N VAL A 215 -16.31 -7.99 3.96
CA VAL A 215 -16.75 -9.37 3.68
C VAL A 215 -18.17 -9.40 3.12
N ASN A 216 -19.11 -8.67 3.74
CA ASN A 216 -20.50 -8.60 3.28
C ASN A 216 -20.64 -7.92 1.91
N MET A 217 -19.74 -6.99 1.57
CA MET A 217 -19.67 -6.39 0.22
C MET A 217 -19.15 -7.35 -0.85
N GLY A 218 -18.52 -8.47 -0.47
CA GLY A 218 -17.96 -9.44 -1.40
C GLY A 218 -16.47 -9.27 -1.70
N PHE A 219 -15.75 -8.44 -0.96
CA PHE A 219 -14.27 -8.41 -1.08
C PHE A 219 -13.67 -9.73 -0.61
N THR A 220 -12.64 -10.19 -1.32
CA THR A 220 -11.95 -11.46 -1.02
C THR A 220 -10.57 -11.23 -0.39
N ILE A 221 -10.03 -10.02 -0.50
CA ILE A 221 -8.70 -9.65 -0.02
C ILE A 221 -8.76 -8.28 0.65
N VAL A 222 -8.09 -8.14 1.81
CA VAL A 222 -7.87 -6.86 2.49
C VAL A 222 -6.37 -6.64 2.66
N ASN A 223 -5.93 -5.40 2.41
CA ASN A 223 -4.63 -4.88 2.81
C ASN A 223 -4.84 -3.69 3.75
N SER A 224 -4.00 -3.56 4.79
CA SER A 224 -4.02 -2.43 5.72
C SER A 224 -2.82 -1.54 5.46
N CYS A 225 -3.08 -0.30 5.06
CA CYS A 225 -2.07 0.74 4.95
C CYS A 225 -1.89 1.39 6.31
N TYR A 226 -0.71 1.23 6.90
CA TYR A 226 -0.43 1.68 8.26
C TYR A 226 -0.26 3.21 8.33
N PRO A 227 -0.65 3.85 9.44
CA PRO A 227 -0.40 5.27 9.62
C PRO A 227 1.11 5.50 9.80
N MET A 228 1.66 6.40 9.01
CA MET A 228 3.11 6.62 8.94
C MET A 228 3.68 7.32 10.16
N SER A 229 4.90 6.93 10.56
CA SER A 229 5.71 7.56 11.60
C SER A 229 7.03 8.03 11.03
N VAL A 230 7.01 9.06 10.20
CA VAL A 230 8.24 9.69 9.74
C VAL A 230 8.33 11.04 10.42
N GLU A 231 9.48 11.34 11.03
CA GLU A 231 9.70 12.65 11.63
C GLU A 231 9.66 13.75 10.55
N PRO A 232 9.11 14.93 10.85
CA PRO A 232 8.94 15.99 9.85
C PRO A 232 10.23 16.37 9.11
N ASP A 233 11.36 16.36 9.79
CA ASP A 233 12.66 16.75 9.21
C ASP A 233 13.21 15.70 8.23
N GLU A 234 12.90 14.42 8.43
CA GLU A 234 13.26 13.34 7.50
C GLU A 234 12.29 13.26 6.31
N ALA A 235 11.13 13.85 6.48
CA ALA A 235 10.02 13.76 5.55
C ALA A 235 10.05 14.81 4.43
N LEU A 236 10.86 15.86 4.54
CA LEU A 236 10.79 17.08 3.72
C LEU A 236 10.98 16.88 2.21
N SER A 237 11.52 15.76 1.77
CA SER A 237 11.71 15.44 0.35
C SER A 237 10.83 14.32 -0.18
N ALA A 238 10.09 13.61 0.68
CA ALA A 238 9.33 12.45 0.30
C ALA A 238 7.89 12.77 -0.12
N VAL A 239 7.38 12.03 -1.09
CA VAL A 239 6.02 12.20 -1.63
C VAL A 239 4.95 11.95 -0.58
N TYR A 240 5.19 11.00 0.34
CA TYR A 240 4.24 10.60 1.39
C TYR A 240 4.50 11.25 2.76
N ALA A 241 5.42 12.17 2.84
CA ALA A 241 5.86 12.82 4.07
C ALA A 241 4.74 13.39 4.94
N ALA A 242 3.69 13.84 4.29
CA ALA A 242 2.60 14.54 4.96
C ALA A 242 1.61 13.67 5.70
N THR A 243 1.58 12.36 5.48
CA THR A 243 0.63 11.48 6.18
C THR A 243 0.79 11.53 7.69
N ALA A 244 2.00 11.75 8.19
CA ALA A 244 2.27 11.87 9.61
C ALA A 244 1.84 13.23 10.22
N VAL A 245 1.57 14.23 9.39
CA VAL A 245 1.26 15.61 9.83
C VAL A 245 -0.23 15.81 10.08
N ASP A 246 -1.10 15.14 9.31
CA ASP A 246 -2.55 15.27 9.47
C ASP A 246 -3.04 14.59 10.76
N GLY A 247 -3.90 15.29 11.52
CA GLY A 247 -4.44 14.81 12.79
C GLY A 247 -5.18 13.47 12.68
N VAL A 248 -5.77 13.15 11.51
CA VAL A 248 -6.49 11.87 11.32
C VAL A 248 -5.56 10.66 11.21
N VAL A 249 -4.28 10.85 10.88
CA VAL A 249 -3.26 9.78 10.79
C VAL A 249 -2.15 9.93 11.83
N ARG A 250 -2.19 10.97 12.64
CA ARG A 250 -1.22 11.18 13.73
C ARG A 250 -1.63 10.36 14.94
N PHE A 251 -0.76 9.45 15.35
CA PHE A 251 -0.92 8.61 16.54
C PHE A 251 0.35 8.72 17.40
N SER A 252 0.18 8.82 18.70
CA SER A 252 1.30 8.74 19.64
C SER A 252 1.88 7.31 19.66
N PRO A 253 3.11 7.10 20.16
CA PRO A 253 3.67 5.76 20.31
C PRO A 253 2.77 4.81 21.09
N ALA A 254 2.16 5.26 22.19
CA ALA A 254 1.24 4.47 23.00
C ALA A 254 -0.03 4.08 22.22
N GLU A 255 -0.59 5.02 21.44
CA GLU A 255 -1.71 4.75 20.57
C GLU A 255 -1.36 3.76 19.48
N LYS A 256 -0.17 3.87 18.84
CA LYS A 256 0.31 2.92 17.84
C LYS A 256 0.50 1.52 18.39
N ALA A 257 1.06 1.38 19.60
CA ALA A 257 1.17 0.08 20.25
C ALA A 257 -0.22 -0.57 20.43
N ALA A 258 -1.20 0.19 20.92
CA ALA A 258 -2.58 -0.28 21.09
C ALA A 258 -3.27 -0.58 19.75
N LEU A 259 -3.07 0.28 18.73
CA LEU A 259 -3.61 0.15 17.37
C LEU A 259 -3.15 -1.13 16.69
N PHE A 260 -1.83 -1.35 16.62
CA PHE A 260 -1.26 -2.54 15.98
C PHE A 260 -1.59 -3.82 16.74
N ARG A 261 -1.70 -3.77 18.07
CA ARG A 261 -2.20 -4.87 18.87
C ARG A 261 -3.67 -5.18 18.53
N ALA A 262 -4.53 -4.16 18.44
CA ALA A 262 -5.93 -4.33 18.07
C ALA A 262 -6.08 -4.96 16.67
N LEU A 263 -5.30 -4.51 15.69
CA LEU A 263 -5.28 -5.09 14.35
C LEU A 263 -4.80 -6.55 14.38
N MET A 264 -3.69 -6.83 15.05
CA MET A 264 -3.09 -8.16 15.17
C MET A 264 -4.06 -9.17 15.80
N ASP A 265 -4.80 -8.74 16.82
CA ASP A 265 -5.74 -9.60 17.56
C ASP A 265 -7.08 -9.78 16.81
N THR A 266 -7.42 -8.85 15.90
CA THR A 266 -8.65 -8.95 15.09
C THR A 266 -8.47 -9.85 13.87
N ILE A 267 -7.33 -9.83 13.22
CA ILE A 267 -7.06 -10.55 11.96
C ILE A 267 -7.42 -12.04 12.03
N PRO A 268 -7.07 -12.81 13.08
CA PRO A 268 -7.40 -14.25 13.15
C PRO A 268 -8.91 -14.54 13.09
N GLU A 269 -9.76 -13.62 13.58
CA GLU A 269 -11.22 -13.79 13.60
C GLU A 269 -11.83 -13.81 12.18
N PHE A 270 -11.10 -13.29 11.19
CA PHE A 270 -11.59 -13.11 9.82
C PHE A 270 -10.85 -13.92 8.75
N ARG A 271 -9.69 -14.53 9.07
CA ARG A 271 -8.86 -15.23 8.07
C ARG A 271 -9.56 -16.40 7.36
N SER A 272 -10.59 -16.99 7.94
CA SER A 272 -11.40 -18.04 7.30
C SER A 272 -12.38 -17.49 6.26
N ARG A 273 -12.64 -16.19 6.26
CA ARG A 273 -13.65 -15.53 5.39
C ARG A 273 -13.06 -14.59 4.36
N ILE A 274 -11.87 -14.02 4.65
CA ILE A 274 -11.20 -13.05 3.78
C ILE A 274 -9.69 -13.17 3.93
N ARG A 275 -8.96 -13.06 2.82
CA ARG A 275 -7.51 -13.07 2.83
C ARG A 275 -6.99 -11.70 3.30
N ILE A 276 -6.17 -11.68 4.35
CA ILE A 276 -5.65 -10.45 4.93
C ILE A 276 -4.13 -10.39 4.73
N PHE A 277 -3.68 -9.38 3.98
CA PHE A 277 -2.28 -9.09 3.70
C PHE A 277 -1.69 -8.16 4.77
N SER A 278 -1.55 -8.67 5.98
CA SER A 278 -0.81 -8.01 7.06
C SER A 278 -0.09 -9.12 7.83
N PRO A 279 1.22 -9.29 7.62
CA PRO A 279 1.98 -10.36 8.27
C PRO A 279 1.97 -10.18 9.79
N ARG A 280 1.70 -11.26 10.50
CA ARG A 280 1.69 -11.23 11.97
C ARG A 280 3.06 -10.86 12.54
N THR A 281 4.13 -11.23 11.85
CA THR A 281 5.51 -10.89 12.22
C THR A 281 5.74 -9.37 12.20
N SER A 282 5.30 -8.69 11.12
CA SER A 282 5.36 -7.23 11.03
C SER A 282 4.57 -6.54 12.12
N LEU A 283 3.31 -6.95 12.34
CA LEU A 283 2.48 -6.35 13.38
C LEU A 283 3.06 -6.56 14.78
N ARG A 284 3.61 -7.75 15.06
CA ARG A 284 4.29 -8.02 16.33
C ARG A 284 5.52 -7.14 16.51
N ALA A 285 6.32 -6.95 15.46
CA ALA A 285 7.49 -6.09 15.48
C ALA A 285 7.12 -4.63 15.77
N LEU A 286 6.03 -4.12 15.16
CA LEU A 286 5.51 -2.77 15.41
C LEU A 286 4.99 -2.62 16.84
N VAL A 287 4.23 -3.59 17.36
CA VAL A 287 3.78 -3.58 18.77
C VAL A 287 4.97 -3.55 19.72
N GLN A 288 6.03 -4.34 19.47
CA GLN A 288 7.23 -4.34 20.29
C GLN A 288 7.96 -3.00 20.24
N HIS A 289 8.13 -2.44 19.04
CA HIS A 289 8.77 -1.14 18.83
C HIS A 289 8.09 -0.04 19.65
N TYR A 290 6.77 0.11 19.51
CA TYR A 290 6.01 1.17 20.19
C TYR A 290 5.82 0.93 21.68
N ASN A 291 6.21 -0.23 22.21
CA ASN A 291 6.37 -0.50 23.63
C ASN A 291 7.84 -0.36 24.12
N GLY A 292 8.68 0.35 23.37
CA GLY A 292 10.07 0.62 23.74
C GLY A 292 11.08 -0.44 23.31
N GLY A 293 10.67 -1.43 22.52
CA GLY A 293 11.55 -2.43 21.93
C GLY A 293 12.14 -1.98 20.58
N PRO A 294 12.94 -2.82 19.92
CA PRO A 294 13.52 -2.52 18.61
C PRO A 294 12.44 -2.46 17.52
N ASN A 295 12.64 -1.58 16.51
CA ASN A 295 11.76 -1.48 15.35
C ASN A 295 12.03 -2.60 14.35
N GLY A 296 11.24 -3.65 14.41
CA GLY A 296 11.32 -4.81 13.52
C GLY A 296 12.40 -5.80 13.87
N ALA A 297 12.17 -7.07 13.53
CA ALA A 297 13.18 -8.11 13.62
C ALA A 297 14.16 -8.03 12.45
N TYR A 298 13.65 -7.63 11.27
CA TYR A 298 14.41 -7.57 10.02
C TYR A 298 14.37 -6.16 9.45
N PRO A 299 15.52 -5.61 9.03
CA PRO A 299 15.58 -4.30 8.39
C PRO A 299 14.82 -4.27 7.05
N CYS A 300 14.27 -3.10 6.73
CA CYS A 300 13.60 -2.88 5.45
C CYS A 300 14.58 -2.93 4.28
N ARG A 301 14.20 -3.62 3.23
CA ARG A 301 15.00 -3.81 2.01
C ARG A 301 14.69 -2.78 0.91
N GLY A 302 14.09 -1.65 1.28
CA GLY A 302 13.93 -0.51 0.39
C GLY A 302 15.26 0.04 -0.09
N GLY A 303 15.44 0.19 -1.39
CA GLY A 303 16.71 0.55 -2.04
C GLY A 303 17.66 -0.61 -2.33
N ILE A 304 17.25 -1.85 -2.02
CA ILE A 304 18.03 -3.06 -2.30
C ILE A 304 17.30 -3.97 -3.29
N ASP A 305 16.10 -4.40 -2.93
CA ASP A 305 15.25 -5.24 -3.77
C ASP A 305 13.88 -4.57 -4.06
N PHE A 306 13.54 -3.54 -3.30
CA PHE A 306 12.30 -2.78 -3.42
C PHE A 306 12.62 -1.32 -3.73
N PHE A 307 11.94 -0.75 -4.71
CA PHE A 307 12.22 0.61 -5.19
C PHE A 307 10.92 1.37 -5.45
N PHE A 308 11.03 2.69 -5.40
CA PHE A 308 9.96 3.63 -5.70
C PHE A 308 10.41 4.58 -6.82
N VAL A 309 9.54 4.80 -7.81
CA VAL A 309 9.76 5.81 -8.86
C VAL A 309 8.78 6.96 -8.66
N ASP A 310 9.30 8.16 -8.54
CA ASP A 310 8.54 9.39 -8.31
C ASP A 310 8.01 9.97 -9.64
N ALA A 311 6.76 10.43 -9.63
CA ALA A 311 6.12 11.07 -10.79
C ALA A 311 6.70 12.45 -11.13
N ARG A 312 7.35 13.13 -10.18
CA ARG A 312 7.84 14.50 -10.35
C ARG A 312 9.03 14.55 -11.30
N ASP A 313 9.98 13.67 -11.09
CA ASP A 313 11.25 13.65 -11.82
C ASP A 313 11.55 12.31 -12.51
N GLY A 314 10.73 11.29 -12.31
CA GLY A 314 10.99 9.93 -12.78
C GLY A 314 12.25 9.31 -12.16
N GLY A 315 12.71 9.87 -11.04
CA GLY A 315 13.83 9.37 -10.27
C GLY A 315 13.45 8.13 -9.47
N THR A 316 14.44 7.29 -9.20
CA THR A 316 14.30 6.08 -8.41
C THR A 316 14.78 6.36 -7.00
N TYR A 317 13.99 5.96 -6.03
CA TYR A 317 14.27 6.13 -4.61
C TYR A 317 14.20 4.81 -3.87
N PRO A 318 14.89 4.65 -2.73
CA PRO A 318 14.76 3.47 -1.87
C PRO A 318 13.32 3.20 -1.43
N CYS A 319 12.53 4.25 -1.24
CA CYS A 319 11.09 4.20 -0.94
C CYS A 319 10.48 5.60 -1.10
N GLY A 320 9.16 5.75 -0.90
CA GLY A 320 8.47 7.04 -0.97
C GLY A 320 8.80 8.01 0.19
N TYR A 321 9.62 7.61 1.16
CA TYR A 321 9.99 8.42 2.35
C TYR A 321 11.47 8.81 2.40
N ARG A 322 12.34 8.07 1.71
CA ARG A 322 13.77 8.40 1.60
C ARG A 322 14.03 9.22 0.34
N GLY A 323 13.33 10.36 0.22
CA GLY A 323 13.34 11.20 -0.97
C GLY A 323 14.63 12.03 -1.15
N GLY A 324 15.51 12.08 -0.14
CA GLY A 324 16.86 12.64 -0.27
C GLY A 324 17.84 11.71 -0.99
N GLU A 325 17.48 10.44 -1.22
CA GLU A 325 18.36 9.42 -1.79
C GLU A 325 17.95 9.07 -3.22
N ASN A 326 18.14 9.99 -4.15
CA ASN A 326 17.86 9.74 -5.57
C ASN A 326 18.94 8.83 -6.17
N LEU A 327 18.54 7.64 -6.62
CA LEU A 327 19.41 6.65 -7.27
C LEU A 327 19.53 6.87 -8.79
N GLY A 328 18.94 7.93 -9.33
CA GLY A 328 18.87 8.18 -10.77
C GLY A 328 17.67 7.51 -11.44
N LYS A 329 17.70 7.40 -12.75
CA LYS A 329 16.63 6.74 -13.51
C LYS A 329 16.71 5.23 -13.35
N PHE A 330 15.56 4.55 -13.21
CA PHE A 330 15.55 3.11 -12.91
C PHE A 330 16.29 2.26 -13.94
N TRP A 331 16.30 2.65 -15.20
CA TRP A 331 17.04 1.95 -16.25
C TRP A 331 18.56 2.06 -16.10
N ASP A 332 19.07 3.11 -15.43
CA ASP A 332 20.50 3.32 -15.18
C ASP A 332 20.97 2.68 -13.83
N VAL A 333 20.04 2.31 -12.93
CA VAL A 333 20.38 1.72 -11.64
C VAL A 333 20.92 0.30 -11.82
N ASP A 334 22.17 0.04 -11.42
CA ASP A 334 22.68 -1.33 -11.31
C ASP A 334 22.27 -1.96 -9.96
N VAL A 335 21.14 -2.67 -9.99
CA VAL A 335 20.61 -3.32 -8.78
C VAL A 335 21.53 -4.43 -8.22
N ASN A 336 22.52 -4.90 -8.97
CA ASN A 336 23.45 -5.94 -8.50
C ASN A 336 24.64 -5.35 -7.77
N SER A 337 25.02 -4.09 -8.07
CA SER A 337 26.09 -3.37 -7.37
C SER A 337 25.63 -2.74 -6.05
N LEU A 338 24.31 -2.64 -5.81
CA LEU A 338 23.78 -2.08 -4.57
C LEU A 338 24.15 -2.96 -3.38
N ASN A 339 24.56 -2.32 -2.28
CA ASN A 339 24.84 -3.03 -1.04
C ASN A 339 23.61 -3.84 -0.61
N ALA A 340 23.80 -5.14 -0.37
CA ALA A 340 22.74 -6.05 0.05
C ALA A 340 22.44 -5.96 1.57
N GLU A 341 23.25 -5.22 2.32
CA GLU A 341 23.05 -5.03 3.74
C GLU A 341 21.90 -4.07 4.00
N ALA A 342 20.82 -4.59 4.54
CA ALA A 342 19.66 -3.80 4.93
C ALA A 342 19.87 -3.25 6.35
N PHE A 343 19.56 -1.98 6.56
CA PHE A 343 19.73 -1.31 7.85
C PHE A 343 18.52 -0.49 8.29
N CYS A 344 17.64 -0.11 7.37
CA CYS A 344 16.55 0.83 7.65
C CYS A 344 15.45 0.22 8.52
N LYS A 345 15.14 0.89 9.63
CA LYS A 345 14.06 0.55 10.58
C LYS A 345 13.22 1.78 10.95
N ALA A 346 13.21 2.82 10.10
CA ALA A 346 12.74 4.16 10.46
C ALA A 346 11.21 4.31 10.45
N CYS A 347 10.46 3.50 9.71
CA CYS A 347 9.04 3.76 9.49
C CYS A 347 8.16 2.51 9.52
N ASP A 348 6.83 2.74 9.46
CA ASP A 348 5.79 1.71 9.47
C ASP A 348 5.27 1.37 8.07
N TRP A 349 5.85 1.89 7.00
CA TRP A 349 5.29 1.73 5.64
C TRP A 349 5.27 0.27 5.19
N GLU A 350 4.07 -0.29 5.09
CA GLU A 350 3.83 -1.70 4.85
C GLU A 350 4.34 -2.20 3.49
N CYS A 351 4.34 -1.35 2.46
CA CYS A 351 4.67 -1.76 1.09
C CYS A 351 6.05 -2.44 0.97
N PHE A 352 7.03 -1.99 1.75
CA PHE A 352 8.39 -2.55 1.74
C PHE A 352 8.73 -3.23 3.07
N ARG A 353 8.13 -2.75 4.17
CA ARG A 353 8.36 -3.30 5.50
C ARG A 353 7.81 -4.72 5.63
N ASP A 354 6.56 -4.93 5.28
CA ASP A 354 5.91 -6.22 5.40
C ASP A 354 6.59 -7.32 4.58
N PRO A 355 6.96 -7.11 3.29
CA PRO A 355 7.77 -8.08 2.55
C PRO A 355 9.14 -8.35 3.20
N SER A 356 9.80 -7.35 3.76
CA SER A 356 11.10 -7.53 4.42
C SER A 356 10.99 -8.40 5.67
N GLU A 357 9.97 -8.19 6.50
CA GLU A 357 9.69 -9.02 7.68
C GLU A 357 9.25 -10.45 7.29
N LEU A 358 8.56 -10.61 6.18
CA LEU A 358 8.12 -11.92 5.68
C LEU A 358 9.30 -12.75 5.17
N PHE A 359 10.21 -12.12 4.42
CA PHE A 359 11.37 -12.81 3.85
C PHE A 359 12.55 -12.92 4.81
N GLY A 360 12.62 -12.10 5.86
CA GLY A 360 13.70 -12.05 6.81
C GLY A 360 14.14 -13.41 7.37
N PRO A 361 13.22 -14.25 7.88
CA PRO A 361 13.58 -15.58 8.40
C PRO A 361 14.26 -16.48 7.37
N LEU A 362 13.80 -16.40 6.11
CA LEU A 362 14.34 -17.21 5.02
C LEU A 362 15.72 -16.71 4.58
N LEU A 363 15.92 -15.39 4.54
CA LEU A 363 17.18 -14.77 4.16
C LEU A 363 18.29 -15.05 5.18
N THR A 364 17.99 -14.99 6.47
CA THR A 364 18.95 -15.32 7.53
C THR A 364 19.36 -16.80 7.50
N SER A 365 18.44 -17.70 7.14
CA SER A 365 18.75 -19.13 7.00
C SER A 365 19.68 -19.43 5.82
N VAL A 366 19.58 -18.64 4.74
CA VAL A 366 20.44 -18.78 3.54
C VAL A 366 21.83 -18.16 3.77
N SER A 367 21.90 -17.08 4.56
CA SER A 367 23.14 -16.34 4.84
C SER A 367 23.97 -16.92 5.99
N ALA A 368 23.41 -17.87 6.75
CA ALA A 368 24.17 -18.53 7.81
C ALA A 368 25.29 -19.39 7.16
N PRO A 369 26.58 -19.19 7.50
CA PRO A 369 27.63 -20.10 7.03
C PRO A 369 27.27 -21.49 7.52
N VAL A 370 27.31 -22.47 6.60
CA VAL A 370 27.28 -23.89 6.98
C VAL A 370 28.47 -24.10 7.94
N GLN A 371 28.19 -24.14 9.22
CA GLN A 371 29.19 -24.60 10.18
C GLN A 371 29.44 -26.07 9.84
N THR A 372 30.47 -26.31 9.09
CA THR A 372 31.01 -27.66 8.90
C THR A 372 31.45 -28.13 10.28
N ALA A 373 30.70 -29.07 10.83
CA ALA A 373 31.05 -29.81 12.02
C ALA A 373 32.26 -30.73 11.73
#